data_bdc6db0c80d11cc55d4a047cf920c214
#
_entry.id   bdc6db0c80d11cc55d4a047cf920c214
#
_cell.length_a   1.000
_cell.length_b   1.000
_cell.length_c   1.000
_cell.angle_alpha   90.00
_cell.angle_beta   90.00
_cell.angle_gamma   90.00
#
_symmetry.space_group_name_H-M   'P 1'
#
loop_
_entity.id
_entity.type
_entity.pdbx_description
1 polymer ?
#
loop_
_entity_poly.entity_id
_entity_poly.type
_entity_poly.pdbx_seq_one_letter_code
_entity_poly.pdbx_strand_id
1 'polypeptide(L)'
;MNIQVERLSAVIDAVATPRFYPSLLAWLEGFFAFDNAIVYAFERGQAPRCLIKTEKENSDAVNQLYQQGAYLQDPFYQALNGGGCGEVLTLRQLAPCGFYHTDYYRNFYRKTGWHDEAGVLLPLTAESGLGVFFGSARQSVGVRSPQLADLRDALTLLKSVARLHGEVRVAPATSDRVTDSAVQARYLLTPREREIVDLILDGCGSQQIADRLFISLGTVKNHRKNIYSKLDIGSQAELFSLLLATPLRRSA
;
A
#
# COMPACT_ATOMS: atom_id res chain seq x y z
N MET A 1 27.30 24.16 11.90
CA MET A 1 27.13 23.00 11.01
C MET A 1 25.70 23.06 10.47
N ASN A 2 25.46 22.72 9.22
CA ASN A 2 24.11 22.81 8.64
C ASN A 2 23.24 21.69 9.24
N ILE A 3 22.09 22.03 9.82
CA ILE A 3 21.17 21.08 10.47
C ILE A 3 20.75 19.91 9.55
N GLN A 4 20.71 20.16 8.26
CA GLN A 4 20.41 19.10 7.28
C GLN A 4 21.54 18.08 7.15
N VAL A 5 22.79 18.50 7.31
CA VAL A 5 23.96 17.60 7.30
C VAL A 5 23.96 16.72 8.54
N GLU A 6 23.65 17.28 9.71
CA GLU A 6 23.53 16.52 10.96
C GLU A 6 22.43 15.47 10.91
N ARG A 7 21.26 15.87 10.42
CA ARG A 7 20.12 14.95 10.24
C ARG A 7 20.43 13.82 9.24
N LEU A 8 21.13 14.15 8.15
CA LEU A 8 21.59 13.14 7.19
C LEU A 8 22.60 12.17 7.81
N SER A 9 23.56 12.67 8.60
CA SER A 9 24.49 11.80 9.33
C SER A 9 23.73 10.81 10.20
N ALA A 10 22.70 11.27 10.93
CA ALA A 10 21.85 10.40 11.73
C ALA A 10 21.11 9.32 10.90
N VAL A 11 20.74 9.62 9.66
CA VAL A 11 20.15 8.61 8.74
C VAL A 11 21.18 7.55 8.36
N ILE A 12 22.40 7.98 8.02
CA ILE A 12 23.51 7.08 7.65
C ILE A 12 23.88 6.16 8.82
N ASP A 13 24.02 6.73 10.04
CA ASP A 13 24.31 5.97 11.25
C ASP A 13 23.19 4.98 11.63
N ALA A 14 21.98 5.25 11.18
CA ALA A 14 20.81 4.40 11.42
C ALA A 14 20.64 3.29 10.36
N VAL A 15 21.46 3.24 9.31
CA VAL A 15 21.40 2.19 8.28
C VAL A 15 21.49 0.81 8.95
N ALA A 16 20.67 -0.13 8.47
CA ALA A 16 20.51 -1.48 8.99
C ALA A 16 19.95 -1.58 10.43
N THR A 17 19.51 -0.50 11.02
CA THR A 17 18.87 -0.50 12.35
C THR A 17 17.38 -0.15 12.27
N PRO A 18 16.58 -0.46 13.32
CA PRO A 18 15.17 -0.04 13.40
C PRO A 18 14.98 1.49 13.41
N ARG A 19 16.03 2.27 13.70
CA ARG A 19 16.00 3.74 13.73
C ARG A 19 16.05 4.37 12.34
N PHE A 20 16.30 3.60 11.28
CA PHE A 20 16.49 4.15 9.93
C PHE A 20 15.29 5.00 9.47
N TYR A 21 14.08 4.43 9.47
CA TYR A 21 12.91 5.16 9.00
C TYR A 21 12.53 6.37 9.87
N PRO A 22 12.56 6.30 11.21
CA PRO A 22 12.43 7.50 12.04
C PRO A 22 13.45 8.59 11.72
N SER A 23 14.74 8.25 11.56
CA SER A 23 15.78 9.21 11.19
C SER A 23 15.57 9.78 9.79
N LEU A 24 15.15 8.95 8.84
CA LEU A 24 14.81 9.35 7.48
C LEU A 24 13.69 10.40 7.48
N LEU A 25 12.59 10.17 8.20
CA LEU A 25 11.48 11.12 8.29
C LEU A 25 11.94 12.42 8.96
N ALA A 26 12.73 12.36 10.02
CA ALA A 26 13.29 13.54 10.68
C ALA A 26 14.20 14.38 9.77
N TRP A 27 14.96 13.73 8.87
CA TRP A 27 15.74 14.44 7.85
C TRP A 27 14.84 15.10 6.82
N LEU A 28 13.78 14.41 6.35
CA LEU A 28 12.83 14.91 5.36
C LEU A 28 12.01 16.10 5.87
N GLU A 29 11.70 16.16 7.17
CA GLU A 29 11.09 17.33 7.81
C GLU A 29 11.92 18.62 7.65
N GLY A 30 13.22 18.50 7.41
CA GLY A 30 14.09 19.64 7.16
C GLY A 30 13.88 20.29 5.80
N PHE A 31 13.22 19.63 4.83
CA PHE A 31 12.92 20.20 3.52
C PHE A 31 11.57 20.91 3.51
N PHE A 32 10.56 20.33 4.17
CA PHE A 32 9.24 20.93 4.31
C PHE A 32 8.47 20.35 5.50
N ALA A 33 7.58 21.15 6.06
CA ALA A 33 6.71 20.69 7.13
C ALA A 33 5.58 19.83 6.56
N PHE A 34 5.28 18.71 7.21
CA PHE A 34 4.14 17.85 6.93
C PHE A 34 3.43 17.46 8.24
N ASP A 35 2.14 17.20 8.16
CA ASP A 35 1.37 16.78 9.34
C ASP A 35 1.52 15.28 9.58
N ASN A 36 1.54 14.52 8.49
CA ASN A 36 1.57 13.06 8.49
C ASN A 36 2.55 12.53 7.45
N ALA A 37 3.20 11.42 7.80
CA ALA A 37 4.03 10.67 6.86
C ALA A 37 3.82 9.17 7.02
N ILE A 38 3.93 8.45 5.91
CA ILE A 38 3.88 7.00 5.89
C ILE A 38 4.93 6.46 4.91
N VAL A 39 5.61 5.38 5.26
CA VAL A 39 6.57 4.69 4.40
C VAL A 39 6.07 3.29 4.11
N TYR A 40 5.95 2.98 2.84
CA TYR A 40 5.62 1.64 2.35
C TYR A 40 6.80 1.02 1.62
N ALA A 41 7.03 -0.27 1.87
CA ALA A 41 7.76 -1.13 0.96
C ALA A 41 6.80 -1.71 -0.07
N PHE A 42 7.21 -1.66 -1.33
CA PHE A 42 6.51 -2.24 -2.46
C PHE A 42 7.35 -3.37 -3.04
N GLU A 43 6.73 -4.51 -3.25
CA GLU A 43 7.29 -5.64 -3.98
C GLU A 43 6.32 -6.00 -5.09
N ARG A 44 6.84 -6.34 -6.26
CA ARG A 44 5.99 -6.65 -7.42
C ARG A 44 5.11 -7.85 -7.14
N GLY A 45 3.81 -7.70 -7.38
CA GLY A 45 2.83 -8.75 -7.11
C GLY A 45 2.44 -8.91 -5.65
N GLN A 46 2.94 -8.07 -4.74
CA GLN A 46 2.62 -8.12 -3.31
C GLN A 46 1.89 -6.87 -2.84
N ALA A 47 1.09 -7.02 -1.77
CA ALA A 47 0.49 -5.87 -1.10
C ALA A 47 1.57 -5.01 -0.43
N PRO A 48 1.44 -3.67 -0.46
CA PRO A 48 2.39 -2.78 0.19
C PRO A 48 2.51 -3.07 1.68
N ARG A 49 3.73 -3.11 2.18
CA ARG A 49 4.00 -3.30 3.60
C ARG A 49 4.34 -1.98 4.27
N CYS A 50 3.51 -1.54 5.23
CA CYS A 50 3.78 -0.35 6.01
C CYS A 50 5.02 -0.57 6.90
N LEU A 51 6.01 0.31 6.77
CA LEU A 51 7.25 0.27 7.52
C LEU A 51 7.24 1.21 8.72
N ILE A 52 6.67 2.40 8.54
CA ILE A 52 6.43 3.40 9.58
C ILE A 52 5.31 4.34 9.16
N LYS A 53 4.60 4.88 10.13
CA LYS A 53 3.61 5.96 9.96
C LYS A 53 3.65 6.89 11.17
N THR A 54 3.37 8.18 10.96
CA THR A 54 3.38 9.21 12.00
C THR A 54 1.99 9.64 12.44
N GLU A 55 0.93 9.13 11.82
CA GLU A 55 -0.46 9.49 12.12
C GLU A 55 -0.93 9.03 13.49
N LYS A 56 -1.77 9.85 14.13
CA LYS A 56 -2.21 9.65 15.52
C LYS A 56 -3.58 8.97 15.67
N GLU A 57 -4.54 9.17 14.76
CA GLU A 57 -5.90 8.65 14.91
C GLU A 57 -6.43 8.00 13.62
N ASN A 58 -7.18 6.90 13.74
CA ASN A 58 -7.78 6.10 12.65
C ASN A 58 -6.81 5.52 11.61
N SER A 59 -5.50 5.72 11.76
CA SER A 59 -4.52 5.35 10.76
C SER A 59 -4.39 3.84 10.56
N ASP A 60 -4.68 3.01 11.59
CA ASP A 60 -4.59 1.55 11.47
C ASP A 60 -5.68 1.00 10.56
N ALA A 61 -6.92 1.44 10.72
CA ALA A 61 -8.03 1.01 9.87
C ALA A 61 -7.84 1.47 8.41
N VAL A 62 -7.36 2.71 8.20
CA VAL A 62 -7.07 3.25 6.87
C VAL A 62 -5.90 2.49 6.24
N ASN A 63 -4.82 2.25 6.98
CA ASN A 63 -3.67 1.47 6.50
C ASN A 63 -4.07 0.03 6.15
N GLN A 64 -4.92 -0.60 6.96
CA GLN A 64 -5.46 -1.92 6.66
C GLN A 64 -6.28 -1.92 5.37
N LEU A 65 -7.16 -0.93 5.17
CA LEU A 65 -7.91 -0.77 3.92
C LEU A 65 -6.99 -0.58 2.72
N TYR A 66 -5.90 0.19 2.88
CA TYR A 66 -4.90 0.38 1.83
C TYR A 66 -4.28 -0.95 1.45
N GLN A 67 -3.71 -1.65 2.42
CA GLN A 67 -3.08 -2.96 2.22
C GLN A 67 -4.06 -4.03 1.73
N GLN A 68 -5.35 -3.90 2.08
CA GLN A 68 -6.41 -4.76 1.59
C GLN A 68 -6.83 -4.49 0.14
N GLY A 69 -6.18 -3.62 -0.62
CA GLY A 69 -6.34 -3.47 -2.07
C GLY A 69 -6.66 -2.09 -2.58
N ALA A 70 -6.88 -1.11 -1.71
CA ALA A 70 -7.03 0.27 -2.18
C ALA A 70 -5.78 0.74 -2.94
N TYR A 71 -4.59 0.23 -2.58
CA TYR A 71 -3.31 0.53 -3.23
C TYR A 71 -3.30 0.27 -4.74
N LEU A 72 -4.09 -0.69 -5.24
CA LEU A 72 -4.15 -0.99 -6.68
C LEU A 72 -4.71 0.17 -7.51
N GLN A 73 -5.50 1.04 -6.89
CA GLN A 73 -6.08 2.22 -7.51
C GLN A 73 -5.34 3.51 -7.14
N ASP A 74 -4.29 3.40 -6.33
CA ASP A 74 -3.47 4.53 -5.91
C ASP A 74 -2.63 5.05 -7.09
N PRO A 75 -2.75 6.33 -7.47
CA PRO A 75 -1.94 6.93 -8.53
C PRO A 75 -0.43 6.80 -8.31
N PHE A 76 0.04 6.86 -7.07
CA PHE A 76 1.46 6.68 -6.75
C PHE A 76 1.93 5.24 -6.96
N TYR A 77 1.12 4.26 -6.53
CA TYR A 77 1.42 2.86 -6.78
C TYR A 77 1.45 2.54 -8.27
N GLN A 78 0.49 3.08 -9.03
CA GLN A 78 0.44 2.91 -10.47
C GLN A 78 1.65 3.55 -11.16
N ALA A 79 2.09 4.74 -10.71
CA ALA A 79 3.30 5.40 -11.21
C ALA A 79 4.56 4.56 -10.92
N LEU A 80 4.67 3.98 -9.73
CA LEU A 80 5.80 3.11 -9.37
C LEU A 80 5.88 1.88 -10.27
N ASN A 81 4.75 1.22 -10.52
CA ASN A 81 4.66 0.03 -11.38
C ASN A 81 4.79 0.36 -12.87
N GLY A 82 4.44 1.56 -13.28
CA GLY A 82 4.56 2.06 -14.65
C GLY A 82 6.00 2.43 -15.07
N GLY A 83 6.99 2.20 -14.21
CA GLY A 83 8.39 2.53 -14.47
C GLY A 83 8.74 3.98 -14.15
N GLY A 84 7.89 4.71 -13.46
CA GLY A 84 8.17 6.03 -12.89
C GLY A 84 9.23 5.89 -11.80
N CYS A 85 10.47 6.18 -12.16
CA CYS A 85 11.62 5.85 -11.34
C CYS A 85 12.18 7.05 -10.62
N GLY A 86 12.09 7.01 -9.30
CA GLY A 86 12.87 7.90 -8.45
C GLY A 86 12.51 9.36 -8.57
N GLU A 87 11.24 9.67 -8.39
CA GLU A 87 10.70 11.00 -8.53
C GLU A 87 10.02 11.48 -7.25
N VAL A 88 10.01 12.79 -7.09
CA VAL A 88 9.17 13.48 -6.11
C VAL A 88 7.95 14.00 -6.84
N LEU A 89 6.79 13.43 -6.52
CA LEU A 89 5.52 13.69 -7.22
C LEU A 89 4.46 14.16 -6.23
N THR A 90 3.50 14.91 -6.72
CA THR A 90 2.30 15.27 -5.96
C THR A 90 1.10 14.47 -6.47
N LEU A 91 0.09 14.28 -5.62
CA LEU A 91 -1.15 13.67 -6.05
C LEU A 91 -1.77 14.41 -7.25
N ARG A 92 -1.67 15.74 -7.27
CA ARG A 92 -2.19 16.57 -8.39
C ARG A 92 -1.53 16.27 -9.72
N GLN A 93 -0.26 15.87 -9.74
CA GLN A 93 0.47 15.49 -10.96
C GLN A 93 0.08 14.11 -11.45
N LEU A 94 -0.23 13.20 -10.53
CA LEU A 94 -0.55 11.81 -10.83
C LEU A 94 -2.04 11.53 -10.99
N ALA A 95 -2.89 12.30 -10.32
CA ALA A 95 -4.32 12.06 -10.31
C ALA A 95 -4.91 12.15 -11.73
N PRO A 96 -5.59 11.12 -12.22
CA PRO A 96 -6.22 11.15 -13.53
C PRO A 96 -7.38 12.13 -13.56
N CYS A 97 -7.79 12.53 -14.76
CA CYS A 97 -9.01 13.33 -14.93
C CYS A 97 -10.21 12.61 -14.27
N GLY A 98 -10.96 13.33 -13.44
CA GLY A 98 -12.09 12.75 -12.70
C GLY A 98 -11.73 11.98 -11.43
N PHE A 99 -10.49 12.04 -10.97
CA PHE A 99 -10.01 11.35 -9.75
C PHE A 99 -10.96 11.49 -8.56
N TYR A 100 -11.44 12.69 -8.28
CA TYR A 100 -12.35 12.98 -7.17
C TYR A 100 -13.74 12.31 -7.28
N HIS A 101 -14.06 11.77 -8.45
CA HIS A 101 -15.29 11.01 -8.72
C HIS A 101 -15.07 9.50 -8.72
N THR A 102 -13.83 9.04 -8.52
CA THR A 102 -13.51 7.60 -8.45
C THR A 102 -13.98 6.96 -7.15
N ASP A 103 -14.19 5.65 -7.18
CA ASP A 103 -14.49 4.88 -5.97
C ASP A 103 -13.31 4.86 -5.00
N TYR A 104 -12.08 4.89 -5.51
CA TYR A 104 -10.88 5.04 -4.69
C TYR A 104 -10.93 6.30 -3.84
N TYR A 105 -11.20 7.45 -4.46
CA TYR A 105 -11.31 8.71 -3.73
C TYR A 105 -12.44 8.68 -2.70
N ARG A 106 -13.65 8.25 -3.09
CA ARG A 106 -14.85 8.28 -2.24
C ARG A 106 -14.77 7.29 -1.08
N ASN A 107 -14.29 6.07 -1.33
CA ASN A 107 -14.35 4.95 -0.40
C ASN A 107 -13.08 4.78 0.43
N PHE A 108 -11.96 5.31 -0.05
CA PHE A 108 -10.65 5.22 0.62
C PHE A 108 -10.03 6.58 0.88
N TYR A 109 -9.63 7.34 -0.15
CA TYR A 109 -8.78 8.52 0.01
C TYR A 109 -9.37 9.56 0.98
N ARG A 110 -10.66 9.84 0.89
CA ARG A 110 -11.36 10.75 1.82
C ARG A 110 -11.24 10.34 3.30
N LYS A 111 -11.06 9.05 3.57
CA LYS A 111 -10.94 8.54 4.96
C LYS A 111 -9.56 8.78 5.55
N THR A 112 -8.56 9.07 4.72
CA THR A 112 -7.23 9.47 5.21
C THR A 112 -7.27 10.84 5.90
N GLY A 113 -8.25 11.67 5.58
CA GLY A 113 -8.31 13.05 6.06
C GLY A 113 -7.25 13.98 5.41
N TRP A 114 -6.50 13.48 4.43
CA TRP A 114 -5.50 14.27 3.74
C TRP A 114 -6.15 15.15 2.67
N HIS A 115 -5.76 16.43 2.63
CA HIS A 115 -6.20 17.40 1.62
C HIS A 115 -5.22 17.55 0.48
N ASP A 116 -3.92 17.33 0.75
CA ASP A 116 -2.86 17.36 -0.24
C ASP A 116 -1.82 16.31 0.11
N GLU A 117 -1.18 15.76 -0.91
CA GLU A 117 -0.23 14.66 -0.77
C GLU A 117 0.93 14.80 -1.75
N ALA A 118 2.12 14.52 -1.25
CA ALA A 118 3.30 14.30 -2.06
C ALA A 118 3.94 12.96 -1.71
N GLY A 119 4.56 12.34 -2.70
CA GLY A 119 5.26 11.08 -2.56
C GLY A 119 6.65 11.12 -3.14
N VAL A 120 7.56 10.44 -2.50
CA VAL A 120 8.89 10.10 -3.02
C VAL A 120 8.89 8.63 -3.36
N LEU A 121 9.01 8.32 -4.65
CA LEU A 121 9.07 6.95 -5.14
C LEU A 121 10.51 6.54 -5.40
N LEU A 122 11.00 5.55 -4.67
CA LEU A 122 12.38 5.08 -4.71
C LEU A 122 12.44 3.62 -5.18
N PRO A 123 12.69 3.35 -6.47
CA PRO A 123 12.96 1.99 -6.90
C PRO A 123 14.29 1.53 -6.30
N LEU A 124 14.27 0.38 -5.65
CA LEU A 124 15.46 -0.26 -5.08
C LEU A 124 16.02 -1.33 -6.01
N THR A 125 15.13 -2.13 -6.58
CA THR A 125 15.43 -3.14 -7.60
C THR A 125 14.40 -3.08 -8.73
N ALA A 126 14.49 -3.98 -9.73
CA ALA A 126 13.45 -4.12 -10.76
C ALA A 126 12.09 -4.57 -10.20
N GLU A 127 12.09 -5.24 -9.04
CA GLU A 127 10.92 -5.86 -8.44
C GLU A 127 10.49 -5.22 -7.11
N SER A 128 11.27 -4.26 -6.58
CA SER A 128 11.00 -3.66 -5.26
C SER A 128 11.33 -2.18 -5.20
N GLY A 129 10.62 -1.48 -4.32
CA GLY A 129 10.81 -0.06 -4.08
C GLY A 129 10.28 0.40 -2.74
N LEU A 130 10.57 1.64 -2.41
CA LEU A 130 9.99 2.36 -1.28
C LEU A 130 9.15 3.53 -1.77
N GLY A 131 8.02 3.76 -1.14
CA GLY A 131 7.25 4.98 -1.24
C GLY A 131 7.27 5.69 0.11
N VAL A 132 7.65 6.95 0.12
CA VAL A 132 7.54 7.83 1.27
C VAL A 132 6.48 8.87 0.95
N PHE A 133 5.38 8.85 1.67
CA PHE A 133 4.23 9.70 1.41
C PHE A 133 4.04 10.70 2.54
N PHE A 134 3.72 11.93 2.16
CA PHE A 134 3.53 13.05 3.06
C PHE A 134 2.15 13.64 2.85
N GLY A 135 1.34 13.64 3.89
CA GLY A 135 -0.01 14.18 3.85
C GLY A 135 -0.15 15.46 4.66
N SER A 136 -0.93 16.38 4.14
CA SER A 136 -1.40 17.53 4.89
C SER A 136 -2.89 17.38 5.20
N ALA A 137 -3.23 17.38 6.49
CA ALA A 137 -4.60 17.40 6.98
C ALA A 137 -5.19 18.81 7.00
N ARG A 138 -4.37 19.86 6.82
CA ARG A 138 -4.77 21.26 6.84
C ARG A 138 -4.77 21.84 5.44
N GLN A 139 -5.87 22.47 5.03
CA GLN A 139 -5.96 23.17 3.73
C GLN A 139 -4.92 24.29 3.56
N SER A 140 -4.40 24.84 4.65
CA SER A 140 -3.42 25.93 4.64
C SER A 140 -1.97 25.49 4.47
N VAL A 141 -1.67 24.19 4.63
CA VAL A 141 -0.31 23.62 4.55
C VAL A 141 -0.27 22.66 3.38
N GLY A 142 -0.39 23.19 2.16
CA GLY A 142 -0.18 22.38 0.96
C GLY A 142 1.31 22.17 0.68
N VAL A 143 1.66 21.05 0.09
CA VAL A 143 3.03 20.78 -0.37
C VAL A 143 3.34 21.71 -1.55
N ARG A 144 4.24 22.68 -1.35
CA ARG A 144 4.56 23.71 -2.34
C ARG A 144 5.70 23.29 -3.25
N SER A 145 5.60 23.65 -4.52
CA SER A 145 6.60 23.31 -5.54
C SER A 145 8.06 23.71 -5.21
N PRO A 146 8.36 24.88 -4.60
CA PRO A 146 9.75 25.20 -4.23
C PRO A 146 10.35 24.24 -3.21
N GLN A 147 9.58 23.82 -2.22
CA GLN A 147 10.02 22.87 -1.19
C GLN A 147 10.31 21.48 -1.75
N LEU A 148 9.60 21.08 -2.81
CA LEU A 148 9.86 19.84 -3.54
C LEU A 148 11.11 19.92 -4.42
N ALA A 149 11.57 21.11 -4.81
CA ALA A 149 12.81 21.28 -5.58
C ALA A 149 14.03 20.83 -4.76
N ASP A 150 14.16 21.34 -3.53
CA ASP A 150 15.25 20.96 -2.63
C ASP A 150 15.26 19.44 -2.34
N LEU A 151 14.08 18.84 -2.21
CA LEU A 151 13.95 17.40 -2.02
C LEU A 151 14.35 16.62 -3.28
N ARG A 152 14.07 17.15 -4.48
CA ARG A 152 14.52 16.54 -5.74
C ARG A 152 16.04 16.53 -5.86
N ASP A 153 16.70 17.59 -5.42
CA ASP A 153 18.18 17.67 -5.40
C ASP A 153 18.79 16.63 -4.46
N ALA A 154 18.10 16.34 -3.33
CA ALA A 154 18.51 15.31 -2.39
C ALA A 154 18.14 13.86 -2.82
N LEU A 155 17.38 13.69 -3.91
CA LEU A 155 16.81 12.41 -4.29
C LEU A 155 17.86 11.31 -4.56
N THR A 156 18.98 11.66 -5.19
CA THR A 156 20.07 10.71 -5.47
C THR A 156 20.65 10.14 -4.18
N LEU A 157 20.82 11.01 -3.17
CA LEU A 157 21.33 10.61 -1.87
C LEU A 157 20.31 9.75 -1.12
N LEU A 158 19.05 10.15 -1.16
CA LEU A 158 17.95 9.39 -0.58
C LEU A 158 17.85 7.96 -1.15
N LYS A 159 18.00 7.82 -2.46
CA LYS A 159 18.08 6.50 -3.14
C LYS A 159 19.26 5.67 -2.63
N SER A 160 20.42 6.28 -2.48
CA SER A 160 21.64 5.60 -2.05
C SER A 160 21.51 5.05 -0.63
N VAL A 161 21.04 5.87 0.32
CA VAL A 161 20.87 5.42 1.72
C VAL A 161 19.73 4.40 1.87
N ALA A 162 18.64 4.54 1.10
CA ALA A 162 17.55 3.59 1.10
C ALA A 162 17.99 2.22 0.55
N ARG A 163 18.80 2.21 -0.52
CA ARG A 163 19.41 0.98 -1.07
C ARG A 163 20.32 0.31 -0.06
N LEU A 164 21.27 1.05 0.54
CA LEU A 164 22.16 0.52 1.57
C LEU A 164 21.37 -0.12 2.73
N HIS A 165 20.29 0.53 3.19
CA HIS A 165 19.44 -0.03 4.24
C HIS A 165 18.74 -1.32 3.78
N GLY A 166 18.28 -1.37 2.53
CA GLY A 166 17.64 -2.55 1.93
C GLY A 166 18.61 -3.72 1.75
N GLU A 167 19.81 -3.48 1.23
CA GLU A 167 20.83 -4.50 0.97
C GLU A 167 21.27 -5.22 2.26
N VAL A 168 21.43 -4.49 3.35
CA VAL A 168 21.84 -5.09 4.64
C VAL A 168 20.71 -5.92 5.28
N ARG A 169 19.44 -5.63 4.98
CA ARG A 169 18.29 -6.41 5.46
C ARG A 169 18.02 -7.67 4.64
N VAL A 170 18.55 -7.78 3.44
CA VAL A 170 18.44 -8.97 2.56
C VAL A 170 19.58 -9.96 2.82
N ALA A 171 20.06 -10.13 4.06
CA ALA A 171 20.64 -11.40 4.45
C ALA A 171 19.47 -12.42 4.57
N PRO A 172 19.59 -13.62 4.01
CA PRO A 172 18.44 -14.50 3.80
C PRO A 172 17.89 -14.99 5.14
N ALA A 173 16.92 -14.30 5.69
CA ALA A 173 15.92 -14.96 6.49
C ALA A 173 15.09 -15.78 5.50
N THR A 174 15.15 -17.08 5.61
CA THR A 174 14.31 -18.02 4.88
C THR A 174 12.86 -17.51 4.87
N SER A 175 12.48 -16.91 3.77
CA SER A 175 11.13 -16.38 3.59
C SER A 175 10.22 -17.54 3.29
N ASP A 176 9.35 -17.85 4.23
CA ASP A 176 8.11 -18.55 3.93
C ASP A 176 7.36 -17.70 2.89
N ARG A 177 7.44 -18.11 1.64
CA ARG A 177 6.59 -17.62 0.56
C ARG A 177 5.16 -18.07 0.84
N VAL A 178 4.44 -17.30 1.64
CA VAL A 178 2.98 -17.37 1.65
C VAL A 178 2.56 -16.73 0.33
N THR A 179 2.04 -17.56 -0.55
CA THR A 179 1.67 -17.22 -1.92
C THR A 179 0.59 -16.14 -1.93
N ASP A 180 0.95 -14.99 -2.43
CA ASP A 180 0.19 -13.74 -2.54
C ASP A 180 -1.06 -13.83 -3.43
N SER A 181 -1.27 -14.98 -4.07
CA SER A 181 -2.41 -15.26 -4.95
C SER A 181 -3.76 -15.11 -4.25
N ALA A 182 -3.86 -15.52 -2.98
CA ALA A 182 -5.10 -15.44 -2.22
C ALA A 182 -5.50 -13.99 -1.89
N VAL A 183 -4.49 -13.17 -1.61
CA VAL A 183 -4.68 -11.75 -1.29
C VAL A 183 -5.08 -11.02 -2.56
N GLN A 184 -4.32 -11.17 -3.63
CA GLN A 184 -4.58 -10.55 -4.93
C GLN A 184 -5.94 -10.94 -5.51
N ALA A 185 -6.35 -12.20 -5.35
CA ALA A 185 -7.66 -12.69 -5.76
C ALA A 185 -8.82 -11.98 -5.04
N ARG A 186 -8.69 -11.70 -3.74
CA ARG A 186 -9.73 -10.98 -2.98
C ARG A 186 -9.93 -9.53 -3.42
N TYR A 187 -8.95 -8.90 -4.06
CA TYR A 187 -9.02 -7.48 -4.46
C TYR A 187 -9.70 -7.23 -5.79
N LEU A 188 -9.75 -8.22 -6.65
CA LEU A 188 -10.57 -8.17 -7.86
C LEU A 188 -12.07 -8.16 -7.55
N LEU A 189 -12.44 -8.43 -6.30
CA LEU A 189 -13.83 -8.59 -5.86
C LEU A 189 -14.37 -7.28 -5.26
N THR A 190 -15.62 -6.97 -5.58
CA THR A 190 -16.37 -5.91 -4.91
C THR A 190 -16.58 -6.24 -3.42
N PRO A 191 -16.90 -5.26 -2.55
CA PRO A 191 -17.22 -5.53 -1.14
C PRO A 191 -18.27 -6.63 -0.95
N ARG A 192 -19.31 -6.63 -1.80
CA ARG A 192 -20.40 -7.63 -1.75
C ARG A 192 -19.93 -9.02 -2.19
N GLU A 193 -19.06 -9.08 -3.19
CA GLU A 193 -18.48 -10.35 -3.63
C GLU A 193 -17.53 -10.93 -2.58
N ARG A 194 -16.77 -10.09 -1.86
CA ARG A 194 -15.92 -10.52 -0.74
C ARG A 194 -16.74 -11.11 0.40
N GLU A 195 -17.83 -10.45 0.79
CA GLU A 195 -18.74 -10.94 1.82
C GLU A 195 -19.31 -12.33 1.46
N ILE A 196 -19.64 -12.53 0.19
CA ILE A 196 -20.10 -13.84 -0.31
C ILE A 196 -18.98 -14.87 -0.28
N VAL A 197 -17.75 -14.50 -0.64
CA VAL A 197 -16.59 -15.38 -0.57
C VAL A 197 -16.32 -15.81 0.87
N ASP A 198 -16.35 -14.88 1.82
CA ASP A 198 -16.14 -15.21 3.24
C ASP A 198 -17.18 -16.22 3.74
N LEU A 199 -18.45 -16.04 3.38
CA LEU A 199 -19.49 -17.00 3.71
C LEU A 199 -19.34 -18.37 3.02
N ILE A 200 -18.78 -18.39 1.80
CA ILE A 200 -18.44 -19.67 1.12
C ILE A 200 -17.30 -20.38 1.87
N LEU A 201 -16.28 -19.63 2.30
CA LEU A 201 -15.15 -20.17 3.05
C LEU A 201 -15.58 -20.70 4.44
N ASP A 202 -16.60 -20.07 5.05
CA ASP A 202 -17.24 -20.51 6.27
C ASP A 202 -18.14 -21.75 6.06
N GLY A 203 -18.19 -22.30 4.83
CA GLY A 203 -18.97 -23.50 4.50
C GLY A 203 -20.45 -23.24 4.21
N CYS A 204 -20.87 -21.99 4.06
CA CYS A 204 -22.27 -21.67 3.78
C CYS A 204 -22.67 -22.06 2.35
N GLY A 205 -23.77 -22.78 2.22
CA GLY A 205 -24.41 -23.06 0.92
C GLY A 205 -25.11 -21.82 0.35
N SER A 206 -25.37 -21.82 -0.96
CA SER A 206 -25.95 -20.64 -1.64
C SER A 206 -27.29 -20.18 -1.05
N GLN A 207 -28.12 -21.09 -0.52
CA GLN A 207 -29.38 -20.72 0.15
C GLN A 207 -29.09 -20.00 1.48
N GLN A 208 -28.17 -20.51 2.30
CA GLN A 208 -27.79 -19.90 3.57
C GLN A 208 -27.15 -18.50 3.36
N ILE A 209 -26.39 -18.33 2.27
CA ILE A 209 -25.85 -17.03 1.88
C ILE A 209 -26.98 -16.06 1.50
N ALA A 210 -27.96 -16.52 0.71
CA ALA A 210 -29.12 -15.74 0.33
C ALA A 210 -29.91 -15.25 1.56
N ASP A 211 -30.15 -16.14 2.51
CA ASP A 211 -30.87 -15.85 3.76
C ASP A 211 -30.09 -14.87 4.64
N ARG A 212 -28.77 -15.09 4.84
CA ARG A 212 -27.91 -14.22 5.66
C ARG A 212 -27.73 -12.82 5.10
N LEU A 213 -27.70 -12.71 3.77
CA LEU A 213 -27.45 -11.43 3.10
C LEU A 213 -28.75 -10.74 2.65
N PHE A 214 -29.91 -11.32 2.94
CA PHE A 214 -31.23 -10.82 2.57
C PHE A 214 -31.36 -10.56 1.06
N ILE A 215 -30.87 -11.48 0.22
CA ILE A 215 -30.94 -11.42 -1.25
C ILE A 215 -31.48 -12.71 -1.82
N SER A 216 -31.87 -12.68 -3.10
CA SER A 216 -32.38 -13.88 -3.76
C SER A 216 -31.28 -14.92 -4.03
N LEU A 217 -31.64 -16.21 -4.07
CA LEU A 217 -30.74 -17.28 -4.49
C LEU A 217 -30.15 -17.02 -5.90
N GLY A 218 -30.94 -16.43 -6.80
CA GLY A 218 -30.49 -16.03 -8.13
C GLY A 218 -29.40 -14.98 -8.08
N THR A 219 -29.53 -14.00 -7.17
CA THR A 219 -28.53 -12.96 -6.95
C THR A 219 -27.22 -13.57 -6.43
N VAL A 220 -27.27 -14.53 -5.49
CA VAL A 220 -26.08 -15.25 -5.01
C VAL A 220 -25.40 -16.01 -6.14
N LYS A 221 -26.18 -16.72 -6.98
CA LYS A 221 -25.62 -17.43 -8.14
C LYS A 221 -24.91 -16.49 -9.13
N ASN A 222 -25.49 -15.32 -9.39
CA ASN A 222 -24.87 -14.31 -10.24
C ASN A 222 -23.57 -13.76 -9.64
N HIS A 223 -23.54 -13.46 -8.35
CA HIS A 223 -22.31 -13.04 -7.68
C HIS A 223 -21.24 -14.13 -7.75
N ARG A 224 -21.58 -15.40 -7.48
CA ARG A 224 -20.63 -16.52 -7.60
C ARG A 224 -20.04 -16.64 -9.01
N LYS A 225 -20.88 -16.51 -10.05
CA LYS A 225 -20.42 -16.50 -11.45
C LYS A 225 -19.42 -15.36 -11.69
N ASN A 226 -19.73 -14.16 -11.21
CA ASN A 226 -18.86 -12.99 -11.36
C ASN A 226 -17.54 -13.16 -10.57
N ILE A 227 -17.59 -13.69 -9.36
CA ILE A 227 -16.43 -14.03 -8.54
C ILE A 227 -15.52 -15.00 -9.29
N TYR A 228 -16.07 -16.10 -9.79
CA TYR A 228 -15.30 -17.12 -10.50
C TYR A 228 -14.66 -16.56 -11.79
N SER A 229 -15.41 -15.76 -12.53
CA SER A 229 -14.88 -15.09 -13.73
C SER A 229 -13.75 -14.10 -13.40
N LYS A 230 -13.89 -13.31 -12.31
CA LYS A 230 -12.87 -12.34 -11.90
C LYS A 230 -11.59 -12.99 -11.35
N LEU A 231 -11.73 -14.15 -10.72
CA LEU A 231 -10.62 -14.90 -10.14
C LEU A 231 -10.02 -15.93 -11.12
N ASP A 232 -10.58 -16.01 -12.33
CA ASP A 232 -10.19 -17.01 -13.35
C ASP A 232 -10.19 -18.45 -12.80
N ILE A 233 -11.27 -18.82 -12.09
CA ILE A 233 -11.48 -20.15 -11.50
C ILE A 233 -12.78 -20.76 -12.00
N GLY A 234 -12.81 -22.09 -12.09
CA GLY A 234 -13.99 -22.84 -12.56
C GLY A 234 -14.82 -23.51 -11.46
N SER A 235 -14.31 -23.57 -10.23
CA SER A 235 -14.94 -24.35 -9.17
C SER A 235 -14.77 -23.76 -7.77
N GLN A 236 -15.63 -24.18 -6.85
CA GLN A 236 -15.50 -23.85 -5.44
C GLN A 236 -14.23 -24.46 -4.81
N ALA A 237 -13.80 -25.62 -5.28
CA ALA A 237 -12.56 -26.25 -4.80
C ALA A 237 -11.34 -25.40 -5.17
N GLU A 238 -11.31 -24.82 -6.37
CA GLU A 238 -10.27 -23.86 -6.79
C GLU A 238 -10.33 -22.57 -5.97
N LEU A 239 -11.52 -22.08 -5.61
CA LEU A 239 -11.66 -20.95 -4.70
C LEU A 239 -11.02 -21.23 -3.33
N PHE A 240 -11.29 -22.41 -2.76
CA PHE A 240 -10.67 -22.83 -1.51
C PHE A 240 -9.15 -22.98 -1.65
N SER A 241 -8.68 -23.60 -2.72
CA SER A 241 -7.26 -23.75 -3.01
C SER A 241 -6.55 -22.41 -3.15
N LEU A 242 -7.18 -21.46 -3.84
CA LEU A 242 -6.65 -20.11 -4.07
C LEU A 242 -6.57 -19.28 -2.78
N LEU A 243 -7.59 -19.39 -1.90
CA LEU A 243 -7.75 -18.50 -0.76
C LEU A 243 -7.33 -19.11 0.60
N LEU A 244 -7.21 -20.44 0.69
CA LEU A 244 -6.82 -21.17 1.90
C LEU A 244 -5.45 -21.85 1.78
N ALA A 245 -4.66 -21.59 0.75
CA ALA A 245 -3.29 -22.08 0.61
C ALA A 245 -2.37 -21.51 1.70
N THR A 246 -2.72 -21.78 2.96
CA THR A 246 -1.87 -21.60 4.13
C THR A 246 -1.23 -22.95 4.43
N PRO A 247 0.09 -23.11 4.51
CA PRO A 247 0.69 -24.36 4.89
C PRO A 247 0.27 -24.73 6.31
N LEU A 248 -0.48 -25.83 6.44
CA LEU A 248 -0.72 -26.49 7.73
C LEU A 248 0.64 -26.77 8.38
N ARG A 249 0.96 -26.08 9.46
CA ARG A 249 2.02 -26.52 10.36
C ARG A 249 1.64 -27.90 10.87
N ARG A 250 2.28 -28.94 10.35
CA ARG A 250 2.34 -30.23 11.04
C ARG A 250 3.27 -30.04 12.23
N SER A 251 2.69 -29.96 13.43
CA SER A 251 3.41 -30.19 14.65
C SER A 251 3.81 -31.66 14.66
N ALA A 252 5.10 -31.90 14.71
CA ALA A 252 5.70 -33.13 15.19
C ALA A 252 6.27 -32.88 16.59
#